data_496928ae75186f88c4bcb5f87ee903b3
#
_entry.id   496928ae75186f88c4bcb5f87ee903b3
#
_cell.length_a   1.000
_cell.length_b   1.000
_cell.length_c   1.000
_cell.angle_alpha   90.00
_cell.angle_beta   90.00
_cell.angle_gamma   90.00
#
_symmetry.space_group_name_H-M   'P 1'
#
loop_
_entity.id
_entity.type
_entity.pdbx_description
1 polymer ?
#
loop_
_entity_poly.entity_id
_entity_poly.type
_entity_poly.pdbx_seq_one_letter_code
_entity_poly.pdbx_strand_id
1 'polypeptide(L)'
;MTNDPGSTQRGRSRGATQSARPVAARPPKRPSPQWRRMDLHLHTPGSNDYQEPYISYLDILRQASARGLDIIAITDHNTVAGYAAMQKEVEQLLWLESRGRIDPLEQRQLDEYRRVLDKLLVLPGFEFTATFGFHILGIFPPETPVSYLEHLLLTLRVPPALLREGSSTVGATSDVLTAYHVINEAGGLVIAAHVNSGNGVMMRGLDFGGQTRVAYTQDPNVHALEVTDLEKRGNQTTRRFFDGSKPEYPRPMRCIQGSDAHRLIRESATSPYLGVGDRVTEVLLDEVSFEALAGVIRGNDHSLTRPYRGTAKAVDFVQLAREEGESLVQAFHPTMNQRGGHLDNILRDICAMANTNGGTIYIGVPADAKAKPEGVREPARAIEALRTTLAKRFSPEPPVQIDSLPTQGTTVV
;
A
#
# COMPACT_ATOMS: atom_id res chain seq x y z
N MET A 1 10.15 -64.98 -84.63
CA MET A 1 10.62 -64.17 -85.73
C MET A 1 10.58 -62.73 -85.23
N THR A 2 11.76 -62.23 -84.87
CA THR A 2 12.41 -60.99 -85.39
C THR A 2 11.75 -59.74 -84.88
N ASN A 3 12.36 -58.84 -84.27
CA ASN A 3 13.59 -58.19 -84.12
C ASN A 3 13.41 -56.91 -83.27
N ASP A 4 14.33 -56.71 -82.39
CA ASP A 4 14.81 -55.42 -81.80
C ASP A 4 15.14 -54.35 -82.91
N PRO A 5 15.51 -53.10 -82.63
CA PRO A 5 15.98 -52.43 -81.42
C PRO A 5 15.62 -50.95 -81.23
N GLY A 6 15.88 -50.44 -80.06
CA GLY A 6 16.66 -49.24 -79.83
C GLY A 6 15.91 -47.89 -79.63
N SER A 7 16.05 -47.32 -78.56
CA SER A 7 16.94 -46.18 -78.27
C SER A 7 16.66 -45.50 -76.90
N THR A 8 17.75 -45.28 -76.20
CA THR A 8 17.90 -44.55 -74.97
C THR A 8 17.51 -43.10 -75.06
N GLN A 9 16.70 -42.65 -74.12
CA GLN A 9 16.78 -41.24 -73.68
C GLN A 9 16.67 -41.14 -72.15
N ARG A 10 17.77 -40.67 -71.58
CA ARG A 10 17.87 -40.29 -70.16
C ARG A 10 17.05 -39.02 -69.89
N GLY A 11 15.98 -39.15 -69.15
CA GLY A 11 15.23 -38.02 -68.55
C GLY A 11 15.81 -37.70 -67.19
N ARG A 12 16.30 -36.45 -67.01
CA ARG A 12 16.80 -35.90 -65.77
C ARG A 12 15.61 -35.76 -64.78
N SER A 13 15.71 -36.40 -63.62
CA SER A 13 14.80 -36.19 -62.51
C SER A 13 15.03 -34.80 -61.93
N ARG A 14 14.01 -33.95 -61.97
CA ARG A 14 13.96 -32.68 -61.28
C ARG A 14 13.82 -32.97 -59.80
N GLY A 15 14.76 -32.43 -58.97
CA GLY A 15 14.76 -32.53 -57.54
C GLY A 15 13.48 -31.89 -56.91
N ALA A 16 12.84 -32.64 -56.07
CA ALA A 16 11.74 -32.14 -55.21
C ALA A 16 12.32 -31.16 -54.19
N THR A 17 11.90 -29.92 -54.28
CA THR A 17 12.14 -28.90 -53.25
C THR A 17 11.40 -29.31 -52.01
N GLN A 18 12.13 -29.76 -50.97
CA GLN A 18 11.60 -29.91 -49.61
C GLN A 18 11.15 -28.55 -49.12
N SER A 19 9.84 -28.36 -48.94
CA SER A 19 9.29 -27.22 -48.25
C SER A 19 9.78 -27.25 -46.80
N ALA A 20 10.53 -26.21 -46.40
CA ALA A 20 10.95 -26.01 -45.01
C ALA A 20 9.73 -25.92 -44.14
N ARG A 21 9.59 -26.84 -43.16
CA ARG A 21 8.59 -26.71 -42.09
C ARG A 21 8.82 -25.41 -41.36
N PRO A 22 7.75 -24.60 -41.06
CA PRO A 22 7.90 -23.41 -40.26
C PRO A 22 8.43 -23.81 -38.87
N VAL A 23 9.57 -23.22 -38.51
CA VAL A 23 10.13 -23.34 -37.15
C VAL A 23 9.14 -22.64 -36.22
N ALA A 24 8.48 -23.41 -35.36
CA ALA A 24 7.60 -22.86 -34.34
C ALA A 24 8.40 -21.83 -33.53
N ALA A 25 7.88 -20.62 -33.46
CA ALA A 25 8.46 -19.57 -32.65
C ALA A 25 8.60 -20.06 -31.21
N ARG A 26 9.81 -19.99 -30.66
CA ARG A 26 10.01 -20.28 -29.24
C ARG A 26 9.06 -19.39 -28.41
N PRO A 27 8.30 -19.97 -27.45
CA PRO A 27 7.49 -19.17 -26.56
C PRO A 27 8.39 -18.12 -25.86
N PRO A 28 7.87 -16.92 -25.63
CA PRO A 28 8.63 -15.86 -24.96
C PRO A 28 9.14 -16.42 -23.63
N LYS A 29 10.41 -16.19 -23.33
CA LYS A 29 10.99 -16.56 -22.02
C LYS A 29 10.15 -15.91 -20.94
N ARG A 30 9.60 -16.70 -20.00
CA ARG A 30 8.99 -16.17 -18.79
C ARG A 30 10.00 -15.25 -18.09
N PRO A 31 9.59 -14.09 -17.61
CA PRO A 31 10.46 -13.23 -16.81
C PRO A 31 11.04 -14.03 -15.64
N SER A 32 12.29 -13.80 -15.30
CA SER A 32 12.89 -14.43 -14.12
C SER A 32 12.26 -13.88 -12.86
N PRO A 33 12.01 -14.70 -11.82
CA PRO A 33 11.48 -14.25 -10.54
C PRO A 33 12.26 -13.07 -9.98
N GLN A 34 11.56 -12.08 -9.45
CA GLN A 34 12.15 -10.88 -8.85
C GLN A 34 11.61 -10.67 -7.44
N TRP A 35 12.46 -10.16 -6.55
CA TRP A 35 12.02 -9.72 -5.24
C TRP A 35 11.19 -8.45 -5.36
N ARG A 36 9.92 -8.55 -4.91
CA ARG A 36 8.94 -7.46 -4.90
C ARG A 36 8.65 -7.07 -3.46
N ARG A 37 8.46 -5.79 -3.22
CA ARG A 37 8.17 -5.25 -1.90
C ARG A 37 6.67 -5.14 -1.70
N MET A 38 6.19 -5.70 -0.60
CA MET A 38 4.77 -5.65 -0.28
C MET A 38 4.54 -5.10 1.14
N ASP A 39 3.50 -4.31 1.27
CA ASP A 39 2.91 -3.89 2.54
C ASP A 39 1.41 -4.21 2.48
N LEU A 40 1.03 -5.30 3.14
CA LEU A 40 -0.33 -5.86 3.05
C LEU A 40 -1.23 -5.42 4.21
N HIS A 41 -0.79 -4.45 5.00
CA HIS A 41 -1.55 -3.93 6.13
C HIS A 41 -1.43 -2.41 6.19
N LEU A 42 -2.33 -1.73 5.47
CA LEU A 42 -2.41 -0.28 5.40
C LEU A 42 -3.83 0.19 5.66
N HIS A 43 -3.94 1.24 6.47
CA HIS A 43 -5.19 1.97 6.69
C HIS A 43 -5.23 3.25 5.87
N THR A 44 -6.43 3.77 5.70
CA THR A 44 -6.75 5.02 5.02
C THR A 44 -7.65 5.87 5.92
N PRO A 45 -8.04 7.10 5.52
CA PRO A 45 -9.11 7.81 6.21
C PRO A 45 -10.46 7.08 6.27
N GLY A 46 -10.58 5.90 5.65
CA GLY A 46 -11.68 4.96 5.85
C GLY A 46 -11.70 4.31 7.23
N SER A 47 -10.57 4.26 7.95
CA SER A 47 -10.47 3.86 9.35
C SER A 47 -10.60 5.08 10.26
N ASN A 48 -11.45 4.99 11.29
CA ASN A 48 -11.76 6.15 12.15
C ASN A 48 -10.62 6.58 13.07
N ASP A 49 -9.60 5.77 13.22
CA ASP A 49 -8.38 6.02 13.99
C ASP A 49 -7.18 6.44 13.12
N TYR A 50 -7.42 6.68 11.81
CA TYR A 50 -6.39 7.22 10.92
C TYR A 50 -5.98 8.62 11.39
N GLN A 51 -4.67 8.85 11.55
CA GLN A 51 -4.14 10.04 12.24
C GLN A 51 -4.19 11.31 11.37
N GLU A 52 -4.36 11.17 10.06
CA GLU A 52 -4.34 12.26 9.08
C GLU A 52 -5.62 12.22 8.23
N PRO A 53 -6.81 12.56 8.80
CA PRO A 53 -8.10 12.33 8.14
C PRO A 53 -8.33 13.13 6.86
N TYR A 54 -7.49 14.14 6.58
CA TYR A 54 -7.60 15.01 5.42
C TYR A 54 -6.65 14.62 4.27
N ILE A 55 -5.87 13.54 4.44
CA ILE A 55 -4.95 13.08 3.40
C ILE A 55 -5.74 12.49 2.23
N SER A 56 -5.28 12.71 1.00
CA SER A 56 -5.89 12.09 -0.17
C SER A 56 -5.44 10.64 -0.34
N TYR A 57 -6.27 9.82 -0.99
CA TYR A 57 -5.88 8.44 -1.35
C TYR A 57 -4.68 8.44 -2.30
N LEU A 58 -4.60 9.43 -3.19
CA LEU A 58 -3.46 9.60 -4.09
C LEU A 58 -2.15 9.82 -3.32
N ASP A 59 -2.17 10.54 -2.19
CA ASP A 59 -0.97 10.76 -1.37
C ASP A 59 -0.49 9.46 -0.71
N ILE A 60 -1.42 8.59 -0.30
CA ILE A 60 -1.09 7.25 0.21
C ILE A 60 -0.39 6.41 -0.89
N LEU A 61 -0.94 6.43 -2.11
CA LEU A 61 -0.36 5.71 -3.25
C LEU A 61 1.01 6.28 -3.66
N ARG A 62 1.15 7.62 -3.66
CA ARG A 62 2.43 8.30 -3.90
C ARG A 62 3.47 7.88 -2.87
N GLN A 63 3.09 7.86 -1.60
CA GLN A 63 3.96 7.43 -0.51
C GLN A 63 4.41 5.98 -0.70
N ALA A 64 3.49 5.07 -1.01
CA ALA A 64 3.78 3.67 -1.27
C ALA A 64 4.76 3.52 -2.45
N SER A 65 4.49 4.22 -3.56
CA SER A 65 5.38 4.25 -4.74
C SER A 65 6.76 4.83 -4.41
N ALA A 66 6.82 5.90 -3.65
CA ALA A 66 8.05 6.56 -3.24
C ALA A 66 8.91 5.67 -2.31
N ARG A 67 8.27 4.84 -1.49
CA ARG A 67 8.93 3.80 -0.68
C ARG A 67 9.37 2.59 -1.52
N GLY A 68 9.05 2.57 -2.81
CA GLY A 68 9.38 1.50 -3.74
C GLY A 68 8.60 0.22 -3.45
N LEU A 69 7.37 0.34 -3.00
CA LEU A 69 6.46 -0.79 -2.89
C LEU A 69 5.95 -1.17 -4.27
N ASP A 70 5.85 -2.47 -4.52
CA ASP A 70 5.26 -3.06 -5.72
C ASP A 70 3.80 -3.48 -5.48
N ILE A 71 3.47 -3.83 -4.23
CA ILE A 71 2.15 -4.34 -3.82
C ILE A 71 1.75 -3.71 -2.48
N ILE A 72 0.52 -3.20 -2.42
CA ILE A 72 -0.11 -2.82 -1.15
C ILE A 72 -1.50 -3.42 -1.05
N ALA A 73 -2.00 -3.57 0.18
CA ALA A 73 -3.41 -3.84 0.42
C ALA A 73 -4.00 -2.74 1.31
N ILE A 74 -5.15 -2.20 0.92
CA ILE A 74 -5.93 -1.30 1.76
C ILE A 74 -6.84 -2.17 2.62
N THR A 75 -6.62 -2.12 3.94
CA THR A 75 -7.23 -3.04 4.92
C THR A 75 -7.84 -2.26 6.08
N ASP A 76 -8.72 -1.31 5.79
CA ASP A 76 -9.40 -0.51 6.82
C ASP A 76 -10.20 -1.39 7.80
N HIS A 77 -10.36 -0.93 9.04
CA HIS A 77 -11.04 -1.66 10.11
C HIS A 77 -12.51 -1.93 9.79
N ASN A 78 -12.87 -3.19 9.64
CA ASN A 78 -14.25 -3.67 9.43
C ASN A 78 -15.02 -2.97 8.29
N THR A 79 -14.29 -2.41 7.33
CA THR A 79 -14.84 -1.68 6.18
C THR A 79 -13.98 -1.83 4.94
N VAL A 80 -14.56 -1.55 3.78
CA VAL A 80 -13.86 -1.38 2.50
C VAL A 80 -14.08 0.03 1.94
N ALA A 81 -14.57 0.95 2.79
CA ALA A 81 -14.97 2.28 2.36
C ALA A 81 -13.81 3.11 1.80
N GLY A 82 -12.60 2.96 2.34
CA GLY A 82 -11.41 3.65 1.85
C GLY A 82 -11.03 3.22 0.44
N TYR A 83 -10.95 1.91 0.20
CA TYR A 83 -10.71 1.40 -1.16
C TYR A 83 -11.81 1.80 -2.15
N ALA A 84 -13.08 1.72 -1.73
CA ALA A 84 -14.22 2.12 -2.55
C ALA A 84 -14.18 3.62 -2.91
N ALA A 85 -13.80 4.48 -1.96
CA ALA A 85 -13.68 5.92 -2.20
C ALA A 85 -12.57 6.23 -3.19
N MET A 86 -11.41 5.57 -3.08
CA MET A 86 -10.30 5.68 -4.04
C MET A 86 -10.75 5.25 -5.46
N GLN A 87 -11.39 4.08 -5.60
CA GLN A 87 -11.90 3.63 -6.90
C GLN A 87 -12.87 4.63 -7.50
N LYS A 88 -13.82 5.11 -6.71
CA LYS A 88 -14.82 6.08 -7.16
C LYS A 88 -14.18 7.38 -7.64
N GLU A 89 -13.15 7.85 -6.97
CA GLU A 89 -12.40 9.05 -7.38
C GLU A 89 -11.77 8.83 -8.76
N VAL A 90 -11.07 7.72 -8.96
CA VAL A 90 -10.47 7.36 -10.26
C VAL A 90 -11.53 7.22 -11.36
N GLU A 91 -12.64 6.54 -11.08
CA GLU A 91 -13.76 6.37 -12.02
C GLU A 91 -14.39 7.71 -12.41
N GLN A 92 -14.55 8.64 -11.46
CA GLN A 92 -15.07 9.99 -11.73
C GLN A 92 -14.14 10.77 -12.65
N LEU A 93 -12.83 10.76 -12.41
CA LEU A 93 -11.84 11.42 -13.25
C LEU A 93 -11.84 10.82 -14.68
N LEU A 94 -11.86 9.50 -14.80
CA LEU A 94 -11.97 8.80 -16.10
C LEU A 94 -13.26 9.18 -16.85
N TRP A 95 -14.38 9.27 -16.13
CA TRP A 95 -15.63 9.68 -16.71
C TRP A 95 -15.61 11.13 -17.22
N LEU A 96 -15.07 12.08 -16.44
CA LEU A 96 -14.90 13.47 -16.83
C LEU A 96 -14.03 13.59 -18.10
N GLU A 97 -12.89 12.87 -18.13
CA GLU A 97 -12.02 12.80 -19.30
C GLU A 97 -12.77 12.27 -20.54
N SER A 98 -13.52 11.16 -20.39
CA SER A 98 -14.29 10.56 -21.49
C SER A 98 -15.36 11.50 -22.08
N ARG A 99 -15.80 12.49 -21.31
CA ARG A 99 -16.79 13.51 -21.71
C ARG A 99 -16.14 14.80 -22.20
N GLY A 100 -14.81 14.91 -22.18
CA GLY A 100 -14.09 16.15 -22.49
C GLY A 100 -14.45 17.29 -21.52
N ARG A 101 -14.76 16.94 -20.25
CA ARG A 101 -15.15 17.89 -19.20
C ARG A 101 -14.14 17.97 -18.05
N ILE A 102 -13.08 17.19 -18.13
CA ILE A 102 -12.01 17.19 -17.13
C ILE A 102 -11.27 18.53 -17.18
N ASP A 103 -11.06 19.15 -16.03
CA ASP A 103 -10.26 20.36 -15.95
C ASP A 103 -8.74 20.05 -15.89
N PRO A 104 -7.85 21.05 -16.03
CA PRO A 104 -6.40 20.81 -16.01
C PRO A 104 -5.84 20.27 -14.69
N LEU A 105 -6.51 20.49 -13.55
CA LEU A 105 -6.10 19.94 -12.25
C LEU A 105 -6.53 18.49 -12.13
N GLU A 106 -7.78 18.21 -12.46
CA GLU A 106 -8.33 16.86 -12.51
C GLU A 106 -7.55 15.98 -13.49
N GLN A 107 -7.14 16.53 -14.65
CA GLN A 107 -6.31 15.81 -15.61
C GLN A 107 -4.95 15.43 -15.02
N ARG A 108 -4.26 16.36 -14.33
CA ARG A 108 -3.00 16.06 -13.65
C ARG A 108 -3.18 15.00 -12.56
N GLN A 109 -4.27 15.07 -11.80
CA GLN A 109 -4.59 14.09 -10.78
C GLN A 109 -4.79 12.70 -11.39
N LEU A 110 -5.54 12.61 -12.50
CA LEU A 110 -5.76 11.37 -13.23
C LEU A 110 -4.46 10.80 -13.82
N ASP A 111 -3.63 11.65 -14.42
CA ASP A 111 -2.33 11.25 -14.98
C ASP A 111 -1.40 10.71 -13.86
N GLU A 112 -1.48 11.30 -12.68
CA GLU A 112 -0.71 10.85 -11.53
C GLU A 112 -1.24 9.50 -10.99
N TYR A 113 -2.55 9.31 -10.89
CA TYR A 113 -3.14 8.00 -10.59
C TYR A 113 -2.66 6.94 -11.58
N ARG A 114 -2.72 7.22 -12.88
CA ARG A 114 -2.23 6.31 -13.92
C ARG A 114 -0.76 5.96 -13.72
N ARG A 115 0.08 6.98 -13.51
CA ARG A 115 1.52 6.82 -13.30
C ARG A 115 1.85 5.92 -12.11
N VAL A 116 1.10 6.06 -11.02
CA VAL A 116 1.34 5.28 -9.80
C VAL A 116 0.78 3.87 -9.94
N LEU A 117 -0.46 3.73 -10.41
CA LEU A 117 -1.15 2.44 -10.54
C LEU A 117 -0.56 1.55 -11.65
N ASP A 118 0.18 2.11 -12.62
CA ASP A 118 0.95 1.34 -13.61
C ASP A 118 2.09 0.51 -12.96
N LYS A 119 2.55 0.90 -11.77
CA LYS A 119 3.70 0.30 -11.08
C LYS A 119 3.34 -0.34 -9.74
N LEU A 120 2.22 0.02 -9.17
CA LEU A 120 1.79 -0.36 -7.84
C LEU A 120 0.50 -1.17 -7.93
N LEU A 121 0.55 -2.44 -7.55
CA LEU A 121 -0.64 -3.26 -7.38
C LEU A 121 -1.32 -2.90 -6.06
N VAL A 122 -2.56 -2.39 -6.16
CA VAL A 122 -3.39 -2.04 -4.99
C VAL A 122 -4.48 -3.09 -4.83
N LEU A 123 -4.45 -3.80 -3.73
CA LEU A 123 -5.39 -4.87 -3.41
C LEU A 123 -6.49 -4.37 -2.48
N PRO A 124 -7.77 -4.69 -2.75
CA PRO A 124 -8.84 -4.48 -1.80
C PRO A 124 -8.77 -5.47 -0.65
N GLY A 125 -9.11 -5.01 0.53
CA GLY A 125 -9.18 -5.87 1.70
C GLY A 125 -9.89 -5.18 2.86
N PHE A 126 -9.84 -5.83 4.00
CA PHE A 126 -10.28 -5.28 5.27
C PHE A 126 -9.52 -5.94 6.43
N GLU A 127 -9.38 -5.23 7.52
CA GLU A 127 -8.98 -5.80 8.81
C GLU A 127 -10.23 -6.05 9.65
N PHE A 128 -10.60 -7.33 9.74
CA PHE A 128 -11.78 -7.77 10.50
C PHE A 128 -11.45 -7.93 11.97
N THR A 129 -12.26 -7.35 12.85
CA THR A 129 -12.18 -7.56 14.31
C THR A 129 -13.09 -8.70 14.74
N ALA A 130 -12.52 -9.86 15.00
CA ALA A 130 -13.23 -11.02 15.52
C ALA A 130 -13.56 -10.88 17.02
N THR A 131 -14.34 -11.85 17.56
CA THR A 131 -14.60 -11.93 19.01
C THR A 131 -13.29 -11.87 19.79
N PHE A 132 -13.34 -11.29 20.98
CA PHE A 132 -12.19 -10.96 21.83
C PHE A 132 -11.23 -9.91 21.27
N GLY A 133 -11.58 -9.24 20.16
CA GLY A 133 -10.78 -8.17 19.58
C GLY A 133 -9.57 -8.66 18.77
N PHE A 134 -9.58 -9.91 18.27
CA PHE A 134 -8.52 -10.40 17.38
C PHE A 134 -8.69 -9.87 15.98
N HIS A 135 -7.58 -9.44 15.36
CA HIS A 135 -7.58 -8.86 14.04
C HIS A 135 -7.15 -9.85 12.95
N ILE A 136 -7.87 -9.81 11.84
CA ILE A 136 -7.69 -10.72 10.70
C ILE A 136 -7.76 -9.91 9.40
N LEU A 137 -6.72 -10.01 8.57
CA LEU A 137 -6.75 -9.41 7.24
C LEU A 137 -7.42 -10.38 6.25
N GLY A 138 -8.39 -9.87 5.52
CA GLY A 138 -8.95 -10.47 4.32
C GLY A 138 -8.54 -9.65 3.12
N ILE A 139 -7.76 -10.22 2.18
CA ILE A 139 -7.23 -9.51 1.03
C ILE A 139 -7.66 -10.23 -0.23
N PHE A 140 -8.12 -9.49 -1.24
CA PHE A 140 -8.79 -10.04 -2.41
C PHE A 140 -8.19 -9.55 -3.73
N PRO A 141 -8.49 -10.22 -4.87
CA PRO A 141 -8.12 -9.73 -6.19
C PRO A 141 -8.66 -8.31 -6.47
N PRO A 142 -7.94 -7.50 -7.27
CA PRO A 142 -8.36 -6.12 -7.57
C PRO A 142 -9.74 -6.00 -8.23
N GLU A 143 -10.14 -7.03 -8.99
CA GLU A 143 -11.43 -7.11 -9.68
C GLU A 143 -12.61 -7.52 -8.78
N THR A 144 -12.35 -7.82 -7.50
CA THR A 144 -13.41 -8.20 -6.57
C THR A 144 -14.34 -7.00 -6.32
N PRO A 145 -15.66 -7.14 -6.60
CA PRO A 145 -16.57 -6.03 -6.41
C PRO A 145 -16.65 -5.58 -4.94
N VAL A 146 -16.62 -4.26 -4.71
CA VAL A 146 -16.75 -3.67 -3.36
C VAL A 146 -18.00 -4.20 -2.65
N SER A 147 -19.13 -4.29 -3.37
CA SER A 147 -20.38 -4.82 -2.80
C SER A 147 -20.28 -6.27 -2.34
N TYR A 148 -19.42 -7.08 -2.97
CA TYR A 148 -19.16 -8.45 -2.51
C TYR A 148 -18.35 -8.45 -1.21
N LEU A 149 -17.36 -7.59 -1.08
CA LEU A 149 -16.58 -7.44 0.15
C LEU A 149 -17.45 -6.91 1.31
N GLU A 150 -18.32 -5.94 1.04
CA GLU A 150 -19.32 -5.49 2.02
C GLU A 150 -20.26 -6.64 2.44
N HIS A 151 -20.68 -7.50 1.49
CA HIS A 151 -21.47 -8.69 1.81
C HIS A 151 -20.70 -9.67 2.71
N LEU A 152 -19.41 -9.88 2.50
CA LEU A 152 -18.58 -10.72 3.38
C LEU A 152 -18.53 -10.16 4.80
N LEU A 153 -18.34 -8.84 4.96
CA LEU A 153 -18.35 -8.20 6.27
C LEU A 153 -19.72 -8.35 6.97
N LEU A 154 -20.82 -8.24 6.23
CA LEU A 154 -22.17 -8.53 6.76
C LEU A 154 -22.32 -10.01 7.15
N THR A 155 -21.79 -10.92 6.36
CA THR A 155 -21.75 -12.37 6.67
C THR A 155 -20.96 -12.63 7.94
N LEU A 156 -19.87 -11.90 8.15
CA LEU A 156 -19.07 -11.90 9.38
C LEU A 156 -19.74 -11.14 10.53
N ARG A 157 -20.99 -10.70 10.34
CA ARG A 157 -21.84 -10.03 11.32
C ARG A 157 -21.33 -8.67 11.79
N VAL A 158 -20.63 -7.95 10.92
CA VAL A 158 -20.46 -6.50 11.10
C VAL A 158 -21.84 -5.85 10.97
N PRO A 159 -22.29 -5.06 11.95
CA PRO A 159 -23.61 -4.42 11.89
C PRO A 159 -23.72 -3.50 10.67
N PRO A 160 -24.83 -3.55 9.88
CA PRO A 160 -24.97 -2.73 8.67
C PRO A 160 -24.79 -1.23 8.91
N ALA A 161 -25.20 -0.71 10.06
CA ALA A 161 -25.05 0.69 10.43
C ALA A 161 -23.58 1.10 10.61
N LEU A 162 -22.68 0.14 10.93
CA LEU A 162 -21.28 0.37 11.26
C LEU A 162 -20.33 0.02 10.09
N LEU A 163 -20.89 -0.50 8.98
CA LEU A 163 -20.11 -0.99 7.85
C LEU A 163 -19.21 0.07 7.20
N ARG A 164 -19.48 1.35 7.42
CA ARG A 164 -18.71 2.47 6.87
C ARG A 164 -18.01 3.32 7.93
N GLU A 165 -18.06 2.90 9.19
CA GLU A 165 -17.45 3.67 10.28
C GLU A 165 -15.95 3.43 10.43
N GLY A 166 -15.43 2.34 9.89
CA GLY A 166 -14.02 2.00 9.97
C GLY A 166 -13.50 1.85 11.41
N SER A 167 -14.34 1.34 12.30
CA SER A 167 -14.00 1.22 13.72
C SER A 167 -13.41 -0.14 14.04
N SER A 168 -12.25 -0.16 14.72
CA SER A 168 -11.63 -1.37 15.26
C SER A 168 -12.40 -1.98 16.44
N THR A 169 -13.36 -1.24 17.01
CA THR A 169 -14.15 -1.70 18.18
C THR A 169 -15.54 -2.19 17.79
N VAL A 170 -15.82 -2.39 16.50
CA VAL A 170 -17.08 -2.98 16.05
C VAL A 170 -17.20 -4.36 16.65
N GLY A 171 -18.20 -4.56 17.51
CA GLY A 171 -18.50 -5.83 18.13
C GLY A 171 -19.06 -6.84 17.14
N ALA A 172 -18.25 -7.28 16.18
CA ALA A 172 -18.59 -8.40 15.34
C ALA A 172 -18.73 -9.66 16.21
N THR A 173 -19.77 -10.45 15.95
CA THR A 173 -20.05 -11.65 16.76
C THR A 173 -19.43 -12.91 16.15
N SER A 174 -18.72 -12.81 15.03
CA SER A 174 -18.02 -13.94 14.41
C SER A 174 -16.67 -14.16 15.08
N ASP A 175 -16.34 -15.43 15.32
CA ASP A 175 -15.05 -15.83 15.85
C ASP A 175 -13.96 -15.92 14.77
N VAL A 176 -12.72 -16.12 15.20
CA VAL A 176 -11.53 -16.20 14.35
C VAL A 176 -11.64 -17.29 13.29
N LEU A 177 -12.10 -18.52 13.66
CA LEU A 177 -12.16 -19.65 12.74
C LEU A 177 -13.25 -19.46 11.68
N THR A 178 -14.39 -18.89 12.08
CA THR A 178 -15.45 -18.49 11.14
C THR A 178 -14.94 -17.45 10.15
N ALA A 179 -14.19 -16.44 10.61
CA ALA A 179 -13.62 -15.43 9.74
C ALA A 179 -12.60 -16.03 8.74
N TYR A 180 -11.71 -16.90 9.21
CA TYR A 180 -10.77 -17.61 8.33
C TYR A 180 -11.50 -18.39 7.24
N HIS A 181 -12.51 -19.15 7.61
CA HIS A 181 -13.29 -19.96 6.68
C HIS A 181 -14.00 -19.07 5.63
N VAL A 182 -14.75 -18.06 6.06
CA VAL A 182 -15.51 -17.18 5.17
C VAL A 182 -14.61 -16.45 4.18
N ILE A 183 -13.48 -15.88 4.65
CA ILE A 183 -12.52 -15.18 3.79
C ILE A 183 -11.86 -16.14 2.79
N ASN A 184 -11.45 -17.32 3.26
CA ASN A 184 -10.83 -18.33 2.39
C ASN A 184 -11.78 -18.87 1.33
N GLU A 185 -13.03 -19.23 1.69
CA GLU A 185 -14.06 -19.70 0.74
C GLU A 185 -14.42 -18.64 -0.31
N ALA A 186 -14.32 -17.35 0.06
CA ALA A 186 -14.48 -16.24 -0.86
C ALA A 186 -13.27 -16.01 -1.79
N GLY A 187 -12.24 -16.86 -1.72
CA GLY A 187 -11.03 -16.73 -2.54
C GLY A 187 -9.98 -15.75 -2.00
N GLY A 188 -10.23 -15.13 -0.85
CA GLY A 188 -9.32 -14.16 -0.25
C GLY A 188 -8.07 -14.79 0.37
N LEU A 189 -7.03 -13.99 0.55
CA LEU A 189 -5.91 -14.31 1.43
C LEU A 189 -6.32 -14.03 2.87
N VAL A 190 -6.08 -15.01 3.74
CA VAL A 190 -6.34 -14.93 5.17
C VAL A 190 -5.02 -14.77 5.90
N ILE A 191 -4.84 -13.64 6.56
CA ILE A 191 -3.63 -13.35 7.34
C ILE A 191 -4.06 -12.98 8.76
N ALA A 192 -3.54 -13.68 9.75
CA ALA A 192 -3.73 -13.25 11.14
C ALA A 192 -2.85 -12.02 11.38
N ALA A 193 -3.48 -10.88 11.68
CA ALA A 193 -2.82 -9.59 11.82
C ALA A 193 -1.97 -9.54 13.09
N HIS A 194 -0.80 -8.89 13.01
CA HIS A 194 0.14 -8.60 14.12
C HIS A 194 0.05 -9.59 15.29
N VAL A 195 0.12 -10.91 14.99
CA VAL A 195 -0.21 -12.03 15.90
C VAL A 195 0.44 -11.95 17.28
N ASN A 196 1.57 -11.28 17.38
CA ASN A 196 2.36 -11.12 18.61
C ASN A 196 2.11 -9.77 19.31
N SER A 197 1.04 -9.05 18.97
CA SER A 197 0.54 -7.86 19.65
C SER A 197 -0.63 -8.16 20.60
N GLY A 198 -1.20 -7.13 21.22
CA GLY A 198 -2.34 -7.25 22.14
C GLY A 198 -3.61 -7.81 21.47
N ASN A 199 -3.86 -7.44 20.19
CA ASN A 199 -5.01 -7.90 19.39
C ASN A 199 -4.65 -9.10 18.50
N GLY A 200 -3.52 -9.72 18.74
CA GLY A 200 -3.03 -10.85 17.95
C GLY A 200 -3.42 -12.20 18.52
N VAL A 201 -3.69 -13.16 17.64
CA VAL A 201 -4.13 -14.53 17.98
C VAL A 201 -3.11 -15.36 18.79
N MET A 202 -1.87 -14.88 18.95
CA MET A 202 -0.93 -15.47 19.91
C MET A 202 -1.34 -15.25 21.37
N MET A 203 -2.31 -14.38 21.64
CA MET A 203 -2.88 -14.15 22.97
C MET A 203 -1.81 -13.77 24.00
N ARG A 204 -0.82 -12.93 23.63
CA ARG A 204 0.21 -12.46 24.55
C ARG A 204 -0.42 -11.68 25.71
N GLY A 205 -0.02 -12.01 26.94
CA GLY A 205 -0.57 -11.40 28.15
C GLY A 205 -1.85 -12.06 28.67
N LEU A 206 -2.34 -13.13 28.01
CA LEU A 206 -3.44 -13.94 28.50
C LEU A 206 -2.91 -15.26 29.08
N ASP A 207 -3.26 -15.57 30.32
CA ASP A 207 -2.80 -16.78 31.02
C ASP A 207 -3.57 -18.04 30.62
N PHE A 208 -4.56 -17.92 29.74
CA PHE A 208 -5.38 -19.01 29.22
C PHE A 208 -5.23 -19.20 27.72
N GLY A 209 -5.77 -20.27 27.20
CA GLY A 209 -5.99 -20.43 25.77
C GLY A 209 -4.88 -21.10 24.97
N GLY A 210 -4.07 -21.97 25.59
CA GLY A 210 -3.04 -22.71 24.86
C GLY A 210 -3.61 -23.49 23.68
N GLN A 211 -4.71 -24.23 23.85
CA GLN A 211 -5.39 -24.95 22.75
C GLN A 211 -6.03 -23.99 21.74
N THR A 212 -6.63 -22.89 22.19
CA THR A 212 -7.20 -21.85 21.31
C THR A 212 -6.13 -21.22 20.46
N ARG A 213 -4.95 -20.93 21.03
CA ARG A 213 -3.80 -20.43 20.29
C ARG A 213 -3.35 -21.40 19.19
N VAL A 214 -3.30 -22.71 19.51
CA VAL A 214 -3.00 -23.74 18.52
C VAL A 214 -4.06 -23.72 17.42
N ALA A 215 -5.36 -23.75 17.78
CA ALA A 215 -6.45 -23.72 16.82
C ALA A 215 -6.36 -22.50 15.88
N TYR A 216 -6.15 -21.31 16.41
CA TYR A 216 -6.10 -20.07 15.62
C TYR A 216 -4.85 -19.94 14.75
N THR A 217 -3.71 -20.47 15.17
CA THR A 217 -2.46 -20.34 14.43
C THR A 217 -2.16 -21.54 13.53
N GLN A 218 -2.86 -22.65 13.69
CA GLN A 218 -2.65 -23.88 12.92
C GLN A 218 -3.86 -24.26 12.02
N ASP A 219 -4.92 -23.43 12.00
CA ASP A 219 -6.07 -23.64 11.13
C ASP A 219 -5.67 -23.69 9.66
N PRO A 220 -6.17 -24.65 8.85
CA PRO A 220 -5.80 -24.78 7.46
C PRO A 220 -6.18 -23.57 6.59
N ASN A 221 -7.17 -22.77 6.99
CA ASN A 221 -7.62 -21.60 6.25
C ASN A 221 -6.77 -20.35 6.51
N VAL A 222 -5.92 -20.32 7.56
CA VAL A 222 -4.98 -19.19 7.73
C VAL A 222 -3.73 -19.43 6.91
N HIS A 223 -3.40 -18.47 6.03
CA HIS A 223 -2.32 -18.62 5.05
C HIS A 223 -0.98 -18.07 5.55
N ALA A 224 -1.00 -16.99 6.34
CA ALA A 224 0.19 -16.40 6.92
C ALA A 224 -0.11 -15.76 8.28
N LEU A 225 0.95 -15.56 9.04
CA LEU A 225 0.94 -14.81 10.29
C LEU A 225 1.71 -13.51 10.07
N GLU A 226 1.06 -12.38 10.27
CA GLU A 226 1.76 -11.11 10.32
C GLU A 226 2.41 -10.94 11.70
N VAL A 227 3.69 -10.58 11.71
CA VAL A 227 4.49 -10.48 12.93
C VAL A 227 5.20 -9.13 13.01
N THR A 228 5.39 -8.62 14.23
CA THR A 228 6.05 -7.32 14.45
C THR A 228 7.56 -7.44 14.70
N ASP A 229 8.10 -8.65 14.63
CA ASP A 229 9.50 -8.98 14.96
C ASP A 229 10.23 -9.79 13.89
N LEU A 230 9.76 -9.75 12.62
CA LEU A 230 10.33 -10.51 11.51
C LEU A 230 11.81 -10.16 11.24
N GLU A 231 12.19 -8.91 11.47
CA GLU A 231 13.57 -8.42 11.30
C GLU A 231 14.51 -8.83 12.42
N LYS A 232 13.97 -9.20 13.60
CA LYS A 232 14.77 -9.61 14.74
C LYS A 232 15.49 -10.93 14.44
N ARG A 233 16.68 -11.06 15.02
CA ARG A 233 17.48 -12.28 14.96
C ARG A 233 17.46 -12.97 16.32
N GLY A 234 17.60 -14.29 16.35
CA GLY A 234 17.70 -15.10 17.56
C GLY A 234 16.60 -16.14 17.69
N ASN A 235 16.67 -16.90 18.79
CA ASN A 235 15.80 -18.06 19.02
C ASN A 235 14.43 -17.73 19.62
N GLN A 236 14.21 -16.47 20.04
CA GLN A 236 12.98 -16.04 20.70
C GLN A 236 12.07 -15.19 19.78
N THR A 237 12.23 -15.31 18.46
CA THR A 237 11.38 -14.62 17.50
C THR A 237 10.10 -15.38 17.23
N THR A 238 9.04 -14.66 16.85
CA THR A 238 7.74 -15.28 16.49
C THR A 238 7.91 -16.24 15.31
N ARG A 239 8.70 -15.88 14.31
CA ARG A 239 9.02 -16.77 13.18
C ARG A 239 9.64 -18.09 13.65
N ARG A 240 10.56 -18.06 14.61
CA ARG A 240 11.20 -19.27 15.16
C ARG A 240 10.22 -20.11 16.00
N PHE A 241 9.26 -19.44 16.64
CA PHE A 241 8.23 -20.12 17.40
C PHE A 241 7.31 -20.99 16.51
N PHE A 242 7.01 -20.51 15.29
CA PHE A 242 6.13 -21.19 14.33
C PHE A 242 6.87 -21.87 13.16
N ASP A 243 8.08 -22.34 13.38
CA ASP A 243 8.89 -23.04 12.36
C ASP A 243 8.56 -24.53 12.21
N GLY A 244 7.57 -25.05 12.91
CA GLY A 244 7.17 -26.46 12.92
C GLY A 244 7.99 -27.36 13.82
N SER A 245 8.96 -26.84 14.56
CA SER A 245 9.79 -27.62 15.48
C SER A 245 9.10 -28.03 16.77
N LYS A 246 7.95 -27.41 17.10
CA LYS A 246 7.20 -27.68 18.32
C LYS A 246 6.08 -28.68 18.05
N PRO A 247 5.91 -29.73 18.90
CA PRO A 247 4.86 -30.73 18.70
C PRO A 247 3.45 -30.15 18.63
N GLU A 248 3.18 -29.07 19.41
CA GLU A 248 1.87 -28.43 19.44
C GLU A 248 1.64 -27.50 18.23
N TYR A 249 2.70 -27.15 17.49
CA TYR A 249 2.67 -26.28 16.30
C TYR A 249 3.41 -26.97 15.14
N PRO A 250 2.92 -28.13 14.67
CA PRO A 250 3.64 -28.96 13.71
C PRO A 250 3.65 -28.38 12.29
N ARG A 251 2.68 -27.51 11.95
CA ARG A 251 2.63 -26.82 10.68
C ARG A 251 3.54 -25.59 10.73
N PRO A 252 4.61 -25.57 9.94
CA PRO A 252 5.39 -24.33 9.78
C PRO A 252 4.50 -23.23 9.21
N MET A 253 4.52 -22.05 9.83
CA MET A 253 3.71 -20.93 9.39
C MET A 253 4.58 -19.90 8.66
N ARG A 254 4.06 -19.42 7.53
CA ARG A 254 4.64 -18.28 6.86
C ARG A 254 4.46 -17.04 7.73
N CYS A 255 5.58 -16.41 8.09
CA CYS A 255 5.58 -15.14 8.80
C CYS A 255 5.93 -14.02 7.82
N ILE A 256 5.09 -13.00 7.79
CA ILE A 256 5.28 -11.76 7.03
C ILE A 256 5.18 -10.57 7.98
N GLN A 257 5.44 -9.37 7.48
CA GLN A 257 5.21 -8.13 8.21
C GLN A 257 4.57 -7.09 7.30
N GLY A 258 3.73 -6.24 7.86
CA GLY A 258 3.13 -5.05 7.28
C GLY A 258 3.34 -3.85 8.19
N SER A 259 3.12 -2.64 7.71
CA SER A 259 3.32 -1.44 8.51
C SER A 259 2.23 -1.21 9.54
N ASP A 260 1.01 -1.66 9.28
CA ASP A 260 -0.17 -1.29 10.08
C ASP A 260 -0.26 0.23 10.20
N ALA A 261 -0.07 0.90 9.04
CA ALA A 261 0.12 2.34 8.98
C ALA A 261 -1.22 3.07 9.05
N HIS A 262 -1.35 3.94 10.06
CA HIS A 262 -2.48 4.86 10.23
C HIS A 262 -2.09 6.30 9.92
N ARG A 263 -1.03 6.48 9.14
CA ARG A 263 -0.51 7.78 8.72
C ARG A 263 0.48 7.63 7.55
N LEU A 264 0.72 8.71 6.81
CA LEU A 264 1.67 8.67 5.69
C LEU A 264 3.10 8.43 6.15
N ILE A 265 3.55 9.22 7.09
CA ILE A 265 4.95 9.27 7.52
C ILE A 265 5.01 9.16 9.04
N ARG A 266 5.92 8.34 9.53
CA ARG A 266 6.19 8.23 10.96
C ARG A 266 6.71 9.56 11.52
N GLU A 267 6.11 10.06 12.59
CA GLU A 267 6.48 11.35 13.21
C GLU A 267 7.92 11.40 13.72
N SER A 268 8.36 10.31 14.33
CA SER A 268 9.71 10.20 14.87
C SER A 268 10.15 8.75 14.93
N ALA A 269 11.44 8.49 15.04
CA ALA A 269 11.98 7.13 15.20
C ALA A 269 11.44 6.40 16.44
N THR A 270 10.94 7.11 17.43
CA THR A 270 10.39 6.58 18.68
C THR A 270 8.86 6.48 18.68
N SER A 271 8.18 7.04 17.66
CA SER A 271 6.73 6.92 17.55
C SER A 271 6.32 5.44 17.44
N PRO A 272 5.30 5.00 18.18
CA PRO A 272 4.76 3.65 18.03
C PRO A 272 4.00 3.47 16.70
N TYR A 273 3.47 4.56 16.14
CA TYR A 273 2.72 4.55 14.89
C TYR A 273 3.68 4.61 13.70
N LEU A 274 3.59 3.61 12.85
CA LEU A 274 4.38 3.53 11.62
C LEU A 274 3.71 4.30 10.49
N GLY A 275 4.51 4.74 9.54
CA GLY A 275 4.04 5.27 8.26
C GLY A 275 4.01 4.19 7.18
N VAL A 276 3.42 4.54 6.06
CA VAL A 276 3.31 3.68 4.86
C VAL A 276 4.70 3.18 4.45
N GLY A 277 4.86 1.86 4.38
CA GLY A 277 6.11 1.21 3.96
C GLY A 277 7.26 1.25 5.01
N ASP A 278 6.96 1.54 6.28
CA ASP A 278 7.98 1.48 7.34
C ASP A 278 8.32 0.04 7.76
N ARG A 279 7.41 -0.91 7.49
CA ARG A 279 7.61 -2.35 7.74
C ARG A 279 7.16 -3.15 6.53
N VAL A 280 8.11 -3.70 5.79
CA VAL A 280 7.90 -4.26 4.46
C VAL A 280 8.39 -5.71 4.40
N THR A 281 7.62 -6.57 3.75
CA THR A 281 8.05 -7.91 3.36
C THR A 281 8.44 -7.91 1.88
N GLU A 282 9.54 -8.57 1.54
CA GLU A 282 9.86 -8.92 0.16
C GLU A 282 9.32 -10.31 -0.17
N VAL A 283 8.72 -10.43 -1.34
CA VAL A 283 8.19 -11.67 -1.91
C VAL A 283 8.82 -11.92 -3.28
N LEU A 284 9.21 -13.15 -3.58
CA LEU A 284 9.79 -13.53 -4.87
C LEU A 284 8.68 -13.92 -5.84
N LEU A 285 8.47 -13.12 -6.88
CA LEU A 285 7.39 -13.30 -7.87
C LEU A 285 7.92 -13.28 -9.30
N ASP A 286 7.31 -14.08 -10.17
CA ASP A 286 7.52 -14.02 -11.63
C ASP A 286 6.84 -12.76 -12.23
N GLU A 287 5.66 -12.41 -11.69
CA GLU A 287 4.88 -11.23 -12.08
C GLU A 287 4.21 -10.60 -10.86
N VAL A 288 3.86 -9.31 -10.97
CA VAL A 288 3.13 -8.59 -9.92
C VAL A 288 1.63 -8.76 -10.17
N SER A 289 1.04 -9.80 -9.56
CA SER A 289 -0.39 -10.10 -9.63
C SER A 289 -0.87 -10.70 -8.29
N PHE A 290 -2.20 -10.66 -8.06
CA PHE A 290 -2.78 -11.30 -6.88
C PHE A 290 -2.57 -12.82 -6.91
N GLU A 291 -2.70 -13.45 -8.07
CA GLU A 291 -2.55 -14.89 -8.25
C GLU A 291 -1.12 -15.36 -7.91
N ALA A 292 -0.12 -14.65 -8.41
CA ALA A 292 1.28 -14.94 -8.09
C ALA A 292 1.57 -14.76 -6.60
N LEU A 293 1.07 -13.67 -6.00
CA LEU A 293 1.17 -13.41 -4.57
C LEU A 293 0.47 -14.51 -3.76
N ALA A 294 -0.78 -14.85 -4.11
CA ALA A 294 -1.56 -15.86 -3.42
C ALA A 294 -0.91 -17.24 -3.52
N GLY A 295 -0.34 -17.57 -4.68
CA GLY A 295 0.44 -18.81 -4.87
C GLY A 295 1.62 -18.90 -3.90
N VAL A 296 2.35 -17.80 -3.69
CA VAL A 296 3.43 -17.76 -2.70
C VAL A 296 2.89 -17.81 -1.28
N ILE A 297 1.91 -16.99 -0.93
CA ILE A 297 1.41 -16.88 0.46
C ILE A 297 0.77 -18.20 0.93
N ARG A 298 0.02 -18.89 0.05
CA ARG A 298 -0.60 -20.19 0.33
C ARG A 298 0.39 -21.36 0.23
N GLY A 299 1.51 -21.16 -0.45
CA GLY A 299 2.52 -22.20 -0.68
C GLY A 299 3.35 -22.53 0.57
N ASN A 300 4.05 -23.67 0.50
CA ASN A 300 4.87 -24.17 1.61
C ASN A 300 6.37 -23.78 1.51
N ASP A 301 6.79 -23.15 0.42
CA ASP A 301 8.17 -22.66 0.30
C ASP A 301 8.33 -21.30 0.98
N HIS A 302 8.72 -21.32 2.24
CA HIS A 302 8.90 -20.13 3.05
C HIS A 302 10.14 -19.29 2.66
N SER A 303 11.00 -19.79 1.79
CA SER A 303 12.16 -19.05 1.26
C SER A 303 11.75 -17.94 0.29
N LEU A 304 10.53 -18.01 -0.26
CA LEU A 304 9.98 -17.02 -1.19
C LEU A 304 9.52 -15.71 -0.52
N THR A 305 9.64 -15.61 0.81
CA THR A 305 9.38 -14.37 1.54
C THR A 305 10.50 -14.08 2.53
N ARG A 306 10.83 -12.79 2.67
CA ARG A 306 11.86 -12.33 3.62
C ARG A 306 11.57 -10.91 4.11
N PRO A 307 12.09 -10.50 5.30
CA PRO A 307 11.98 -9.11 5.71
C PRO A 307 12.80 -8.23 4.76
N TYR A 308 12.25 -7.09 4.35
CA TYR A 308 13.01 -6.07 3.66
C TYR A 308 13.95 -5.38 4.65
N ARG A 309 15.23 -5.38 4.36
CA ARG A 309 16.29 -4.79 5.20
C ARG A 309 17.02 -3.64 4.51
N GLY A 310 16.48 -3.17 3.41
CA GLY A 310 17.06 -2.03 2.73
C GLY A 310 16.98 -0.80 3.63
N THR A 311 18.04 -0.01 3.65
CA THR A 311 17.90 1.39 4.00
C THR A 311 17.04 2.00 2.90
N ALA A 312 15.71 2.06 3.10
CA ALA A 312 14.91 2.99 2.34
C ALA A 312 15.60 4.34 2.55
N LYS A 313 16.21 4.92 1.52
CA LYS A 313 16.53 6.34 1.54
C LYS A 313 15.22 6.99 1.93
N ALA A 314 15.22 7.70 3.05
CA ALA A 314 14.05 8.47 3.43
C ALA A 314 13.64 9.26 2.19
N VAL A 315 12.40 9.06 1.75
CA VAL A 315 11.92 9.77 0.56
C VAL A 315 11.86 11.21 0.94
N ASP A 316 12.55 12.04 0.20
CA ASP A 316 12.50 13.48 0.38
C ASP A 316 11.26 14.03 -0.32
N PHE A 317 10.14 14.05 0.41
CA PHE A 317 8.86 14.54 -0.11
C PHE A 317 8.88 15.99 -0.53
N VAL A 318 9.67 16.80 0.18
CA VAL A 318 9.84 18.21 -0.16
C VAL A 318 10.53 18.32 -1.50
N GLN A 319 11.54 17.48 -1.75
CA GLN A 319 12.22 17.46 -3.05
C GLN A 319 11.31 16.96 -4.17
N LEU A 320 10.51 15.92 -3.93
CA LEU A 320 9.51 15.45 -4.91
C LEU A 320 8.50 16.54 -5.23
N ALA A 321 7.92 17.19 -4.21
CA ALA A 321 6.99 18.28 -4.41
C ALA A 321 7.61 19.42 -5.23
N ARG A 322 8.87 19.77 -4.97
CA ARG A 322 9.59 20.79 -5.76
C ARG A 322 9.83 20.37 -7.22
N GLU A 323 10.06 19.09 -7.49
CA GLU A 323 10.17 18.56 -8.86
C GLU A 323 8.84 18.61 -9.61
N GLU A 324 7.70 18.46 -8.91
CA GLU A 324 6.36 18.67 -9.45
C GLU A 324 6.06 20.17 -9.71
N GLY A 325 6.66 21.08 -8.94
CA GLY A 325 6.54 22.52 -9.07
C GLY A 325 5.34 23.16 -8.37
N GLU A 326 5.21 24.46 -8.50
CA GLU A 326 4.08 25.23 -7.95
C GLU A 326 2.78 24.93 -8.69
N SER A 327 1.67 24.95 -7.94
CA SER A 327 0.33 24.71 -8.46
C SER A 327 -0.71 25.49 -7.65
N LEU A 328 -2.00 25.35 -7.96
CA LEU A 328 -3.08 25.96 -7.14
C LEU A 328 -3.18 25.35 -5.74
N VAL A 329 -2.61 24.17 -5.53
CA VAL A 329 -2.65 23.44 -4.26
C VAL A 329 -1.25 23.21 -3.66
N GLN A 330 -0.22 23.83 -4.23
CA GLN A 330 1.16 23.65 -3.77
C GLN A 330 1.99 24.92 -4.00
N ALA A 331 2.59 25.44 -2.92
CA ALA A 331 3.41 26.65 -2.95
C ALA A 331 4.71 26.49 -2.15
N PHE A 332 5.76 27.22 -2.57
CA PHE A 332 7.07 27.17 -1.94
C PHE A 332 7.53 28.57 -1.56
N HIS A 333 7.98 28.72 -0.32
CA HIS A 333 8.52 29.98 0.20
C HIS A 333 9.91 29.74 0.78
N PRO A 334 10.94 30.43 0.31
CA PRO A 334 12.30 30.24 0.82
C PRO A 334 12.45 30.70 2.27
N THR A 335 11.59 31.60 2.75
CA THR A 335 11.65 32.14 4.11
C THR A 335 10.26 32.66 4.57
N MET A 336 10.06 32.73 5.87
CA MET A 336 8.88 33.37 6.48
C MET A 336 9.18 34.75 7.12
N ASN A 337 10.28 35.39 6.75
CA ASN A 337 10.65 36.67 7.31
C ASN A 337 9.60 37.75 7.03
N GLN A 338 9.34 38.60 8.00
CA GLN A 338 8.44 39.75 7.82
C GLN A 338 9.02 40.83 6.89
N ARG A 339 10.36 41.01 6.92
CA ARG A 339 11.06 41.90 6.00
C ARG A 339 10.98 41.36 4.57
N GLY A 340 10.50 42.18 3.65
CA GLY A 340 10.31 41.81 2.22
C GLY A 340 8.96 41.16 1.90
N GLY A 341 8.01 41.14 2.86
CA GLY A 341 6.63 40.68 2.59
C GLY A 341 6.47 39.19 2.45
N HIS A 342 7.48 38.38 2.78
CA HIS A 342 7.42 36.91 2.63
C HIS A 342 6.32 36.26 3.47
N LEU A 343 6.15 36.72 4.73
CA LEU A 343 5.08 36.21 5.59
C LEU A 343 3.70 36.56 5.02
N ASP A 344 3.50 37.79 4.49
CA ASP A 344 2.22 38.18 3.89
C ASP A 344 1.88 37.35 2.62
N ASN A 345 2.89 36.94 1.86
CA ASN A 345 2.68 36.03 0.72
C ASN A 345 2.22 34.63 1.19
N ILE A 346 2.87 34.07 2.23
CA ILE A 346 2.43 32.80 2.85
C ILE A 346 0.98 32.91 3.32
N LEU A 347 0.60 34.02 4.01
CA LEU A 347 -0.77 34.20 4.48
C LEU A 347 -1.78 34.35 3.34
N ARG A 348 -1.39 34.94 2.19
CA ARG A 348 -2.23 34.98 0.99
C ARG A 348 -2.46 33.59 0.41
N ASP A 349 -1.41 32.76 0.31
CA ASP A 349 -1.54 31.40 -0.20
C ASP A 349 -2.38 30.54 0.74
N ILE A 350 -2.20 30.66 2.05
CA ILE A 350 -3.08 30.00 3.03
C ILE A 350 -4.53 30.41 2.81
N CYS A 351 -4.80 31.73 2.65
CA CYS A 351 -6.15 32.22 2.38
C CYS A 351 -6.72 31.68 1.07
N ALA A 352 -5.94 31.69 0.01
CA ALA A 352 -6.35 31.19 -1.30
C ALA A 352 -6.68 29.70 -1.27
N MET A 353 -5.81 28.88 -0.68
CA MET A 353 -5.99 27.44 -0.55
C MET A 353 -7.16 27.08 0.37
N ALA A 354 -7.32 27.78 1.50
CA ALA A 354 -8.45 27.57 2.42
C ALA A 354 -9.82 27.89 1.79
N ASN A 355 -9.87 28.78 0.80
CA ASN A 355 -11.09 29.13 0.06
C ASN A 355 -11.31 28.28 -1.22
N THR A 356 -10.45 27.31 -1.48
CA THR A 356 -10.54 26.42 -2.64
C THR A 356 -10.50 24.95 -2.21
N ASN A 357 -9.66 24.15 -2.82
CA ASN A 357 -9.55 22.71 -2.56
C ASN A 357 -8.51 22.34 -1.49
N GLY A 358 -8.04 23.32 -0.71
CA GLY A 358 -6.91 23.12 0.19
C GLY A 358 -5.58 23.15 -0.55
N GLY A 359 -4.52 22.70 0.13
CA GLY A 359 -3.18 22.63 -0.46
C GLY A 359 -2.09 22.53 0.58
N THR A 360 -0.85 22.45 0.09
CA THR A 360 0.35 22.38 0.94
C THR A 360 1.30 23.54 0.63
N ILE A 361 1.79 24.17 1.67
CA ILE A 361 2.75 25.28 1.59
C ILE A 361 4.04 24.83 2.28
N TYR A 362 5.15 24.88 1.55
CA TYR A 362 6.47 24.52 2.06
C TYR A 362 7.27 25.80 2.36
N ILE A 363 7.69 25.98 3.60
CA ILE A 363 8.45 27.14 4.07
C ILE A 363 9.89 26.75 4.41
N GLY A 364 10.86 27.46 3.87
CA GLY A 364 12.29 27.17 3.98
C GLY A 364 12.90 26.57 2.71
N VAL A 365 12.13 26.53 1.62
CA VAL A 365 12.58 26.03 0.32
C VAL A 365 12.15 26.96 -0.82
N PRO A 366 13.03 27.21 -1.81
CA PRO A 366 12.64 27.86 -3.06
C PRO A 366 11.88 26.88 -3.97
N ALA A 367 11.05 27.42 -4.86
CA ALA A 367 10.31 26.65 -5.88
C ALA A 367 11.24 25.90 -6.85
N ASP A 368 12.39 26.48 -7.19
CA ASP A 368 13.38 25.81 -8.05
C ASP A 368 13.95 24.56 -7.36
N ALA A 369 13.61 23.38 -7.86
CA ALA A 369 14.07 22.09 -7.35
C ALA A 369 15.61 21.91 -7.37
N LYS A 370 16.32 22.67 -8.20
CA LYS A 370 17.79 22.65 -8.29
C LYS A 370 18.46 23.55 -7.28
N ALA A 371 17.75 24.55 -6.76
CA ALA A 371 18.27 25.44 -5.73
C ALA A 371 18.35 24.72 -4.38
N LYS A 372 19.38 25.02 -3.60
CA LYS A 372 19.55 24.39 -2.29
C LYS A 372 18.47 24.91 -1.31
N PRO A 373 17.79 24.05 -0.52
CA PRO A 373 16.91 24.47 0.56
C PRO A 373 17.66 25.32 1.60
N GLU A 374 17.06 26.41 2.02
CA GLU A 374 17.59 27.26 3.11
C GLU A 374 17.27 26.67 4.48
N GLY A 375 16.10 26.04 4.59
CA GLY A 375 15.57 25.47 5.80
C GLY A 375 15.07 26.51 6.80
N VAL A 376 14.45 26.01 7.86
CA VAL A 376 14.00 26.82 9.02
C VAL A 376 14.85 26.48 10.23
N ARG A 377 15.58 27.45 10.78
CA ARG A 377 16.57 27.22 11.86
C ARG A 377 15.97 26.71 13.16
N GLU A 378 14.79 27.20 13.52
CA GLU A 378 14.06 26.85 14.77
C GLU A 378 12.63 26.42 14.41
N PRO A 379 12.41 25.20 13.84
CA PRO A 379 11.11 24.79 13.31
C PRO A 379 9.97 24.90 14.33
N ALA A 380 10.17 24.44 15.55
CA ALA A 380 9.15 24.50 16.61
C ALA A 380 8.71 25.95 16.92
N ARG A 381 9.66 26.90 16.97
CA ARG A 381 9.37 28.30 17.19
C ARG A 381 8.67 28.95 15.98
N ALA A 382 9.06 28.54 14.76
CA ALA A 382 8.43 29.01 13.53
C ALA A 382 6.97 28.54 13.45
N ILE A 383 6.69 27.28 13.79
CA ILE A 383 5.34 26.70 13.86
C ILE A 383 4.47 27.50 14.83
N GLU A 384 4.96 27.75 16.04
CA GLU A 384 4.21 28.51 17.05
C GLU A 384 3.96 29.96 16.64
N ALA A 385 4.95 30.60 16.03
CA ALA A 385 4.80 31.95 15.49
C ALA A 385 3.76 32.03 14.37
N LEU A 386 3.74 30.99 13.48
CA LEU A 386 2.78 30.90 12.39
C LEU A 386 1.36 30.68 12.93
N ARG A 387 1.15 29.76 13.87
CA ARG A 387 -0.12 29.50 14.56
C ARG A 387 -0.65 30.79 15.20
N THR A 388 0.19 31.49 15.98
CA THR A 388 -0.17 32.74 16.61
C THR A 388 -0.57 33.81 15.58
N THR A 389 0.10 33.84 14.43
CA THR A 389 -0.20 34.78 13.35
C THR A 389 -1.52 34.47 12.68
N LEU A 390 -1.81 33.16 12.42
CA LEU A 390 -3.09 32.73 11.84
C LEU A 390 -4.27 33.10 12.73
N ALA A 391 -4.19 32.79 14.02
CA ALA A 391 -5.23 33.12 14.98
C ALA A 391 -5.51 34.65 15.09
N LYS A 392 -4.50 35.50 14.84
CA LYS A 392 -4.64 36.96 14.86
C LYS A 392 -5.13 37.56 13.55
N ARG A 393 -4.83 36.95 12.42
CA ARG A 393 -5.02 37.53 11.08
C ARG A 393 -6.25 36.99 10.36
N PHE A 394 -6.79 35.84 10.76
CA PHE A 394 -7.93 35.21 10.12
C PHE A 394 -9.14 35.12 11.05
N SER A 395 -10.32 35.34 10.48
CA SER A 395 -11.60 35.16 11.16
C SER A 395 -12.65 34.65 10.14
N PRO A 396 -13.13 33.42 10.21
CA PRO A 396 -12.65 32.35 11.10
C PRO A 396 -11.21 31.92 10.80
N GLU A 397 -10.56 31.29 11.78
CA GLU A 397 -9.24 30.69 11.58
C GLU A 397 -9.33 29.52 10.60
N PRO A 398 -8.48 29.47 9.57
CA PRO A 398 -8.49 28.35 8.62
C PRO A 398 -8.02 27.06 9.29
N PRO A 399 -8.57 25.89 8.92
CA PRO A 399 -8.13 24.60 9.43
C PRO A 399 -6.76 24.24 8.81
N VAL A 400 -5.68 24.62 9.47
CA VAL A 400 -4.30 24.40 9.01
C VAL A 400 -3.56 23.44 9.95
N GLN A 401 -3.04 22.35 9.41
CA GLN A 401 -2.05 21.52 10.08
C GLN A 401 -0.65 22.07 9.76
N ILE A 402 0.20 22.22 10.77
CA ILE A 402 1.56 22.75 10.60
C ILE A 402 2.54 21.79 11.21
N ASP A 403 3.39 21.22 10.37
CA ASP A 403 4.40 20.22 10.72
C ASP A 403 5.78 20.63 10.21
N SER A 404 6.82 19.90 10.59
CA SER A 404 8.17 20.07 10.07
C SER A 404 8.66 18.79 9.38
N LEU A 405 9.29 18.94 8.21
CA LEU A 405 9.80 17.84 7.39
C LEU A 405 11.31 18.00 7.13
N PRO A 406 12.07 16.90 7.16
CA PRO A 406 13.47 16.92 6.75
C PRO A 406 13.59 16.92 5.22
N THR A 407 14.50 17.73 4.67
CA THR A 407 14.86 17.74 3.25
C THR A 407 16.32 18.11 3.08
N GLN A 408 17.08 17.37 2.28
CA GLN A 408 18.49 17.63 1.91
C GLN A 408 19.39 18.08 3.09
N GLY A 409 19.20 17.50 4.28
CA GLY A 409 19.99 17.80 5.49
C GLY A 409 19.57 19.06 6.24
N THR A 410 18.45 19.69 5.91
CA THR A 410 17.81 20.78 6.63
C THR A 410 16.38 20.43 7.00
N THR A 411 15.68 21.33 7.73
CA THR A 411 14.28 21.14 8.12
C THR A 411 13.43 22.27 7.56
N VAL A 412 12.27 21.95 7.02
CA VAL A 412 11.27 22.90 6.50
C VAL A 412 9.98 22.80 7.30
N VAL A 413 9.12 23.80 7.19
CA VAL A 413 7.79 23.82 7.81
C VAL A 413 6.74 23.90 6.72
#